data_96ef018b57f45023689574b207936cd2
#
_entry.id   96ef018b57f45023689574b207936cd2
#
_cell.length_a   1.000
_cell.length_b   1.000
_cell.length_c   1.000
_cell.angle_alpha   90.00
_cell.angle_beta   90.00
_cell.angle_gamma   90.00
#
_symmetry.space_group_name_H-M   'P 1'
#
loop_
_entity.id
_entity.type
_entity.pdbx_description
1 polymer ?
#
loop_
_entity_poly.entity_id
_entity_poly.type
_entity_poly.pdbx_seq_one_letter_code
_entity_poly.pdbx_strand_id
1 'polypeptide(L)'
;HIYGWVDFNQNGKFDEDERSNLATITQDGTVELTFANSKTYVDPSVKELGARVRIAKKANEIENPTGMAFSGEVEDFKTQITHPPKGEFKETSGPQATKQTATVTFTARGEHKYERNSKAVIDETVEPYIVDKDGNRATLDADGYYVVPGQGKYKITANGKDVDVEFIPEDNFLGTADGISIRRVDNNGYDTGWSSKFPDKEPNIDGQLNTMDGQYVPTVTPIEIEGVDK
;
A
#
# COMPACT_ATOMS: atom_id res chain seq x y z
N HIS A 1 29.73 4.19 -5.50
CA HIS A 1 28.61 3.43 -6.03
C HIS A 1 28.12 2.45 -4.98
N ILE A 2 26.82 2.28 -4.91
CA ILE A 2 26.17 1.42 -3.92
C ILE A 2 25.07 0.58 -4.61
N TYR A 3 25.05 -0.70 -4.30
CA TYR A 3 23.91 -1.59 -4.53
C TYR A 3 23.48 -2.22 -3.21
N GLY A 4 22.19 -2.44 -3.08
CA GLY A 4 21.60 -3.21 -2.00
C GLY A 4 20.83 -4.42 -2.53
N TRP A 5 20.73 -5.44 -1.72
CA TRP A 5 19.88 -6.62 -1.93
C TRP A 5 19.04 -6.84 -0.69
N VAL A 6 17.82 -7.26 -0.90
CA VAL A 6 16.91 -7.70 0.17
C VAL A 6 16.27 -9.01 -0.25
N ASP A 7 16.44 -10.05 0.56
CA ASP A 7 15.85 -11.38 0.32
C ASP A 7 14.33 -11.33 0.56
N PHE A 8 13.60 -10.78 -0.43
CA PHE A 8 12.16 -10.59 -0.33
C PHE A 8 11.40 -11.92 -0.35
N ASN A 9 11.91 -12.90 -1.08
CA ASN A 9 11.28 -14.23 -1.21
C ASN A 9 11.68 -15.21 -0.11
N GLN A 10 12.60 -14.81 0.78
CA GLN A 10 13.09 -15.56 1.93
C GLN A 10 13.69 -16.93 1.57
N ASN A 11 14.33 -17.03 0.39
CA ASN A 11 14.98 -18.25 -0.05
C ASN A 11 16.44 -18.39 0.44
N GLY A 12 16.94 -17.39 1.17
CA GLY A 12 18.30 -17.37 1.71
C GLY A 12 19.37 -17.00 0.67
N LYS A 13 18.98 -16.43 -0.46
CA LYS A 13 19.85 -15.93 -1.52
C LYS A 13 19.46 -14.52 -1.88
N PHE A 14 20.32 -13.83 -2.59
CA PHE A 14 20.03 -12.54 -3.18
C PHE A 14 19.90 -12.71 -4.70
N ASP A 15 18.66 -12.71 -5.19
CA ASP A 15 18.36 -12.90 -6.59
C ASP A 15 18.49 -11.57 -7.38
N GLU A 16 18.50 -11.65 -8.70
CA GLU A 16 18.73 -10.47 -9.55
C GLU A 16 17.63 -9.42 -9.43
N ASP A 17 16.39 -9.85 -9.28
CA ASP A 17 15.22 -8.99 -9.09
C ASP A 17 15.12 -8.40 -7.68
N GLU A 18 15.94 -8.87 -6.76
CA GLU A 18 16.05 -8.38 -5.38
C GLU A 18 17.13 -7.31 -5.21
N ARG A 19 17.80 -6.94 -6.30
CA ARG A 19 18.81 -5.88 -6.31
C ARG A 19 18.17 -4.50 -6.47
N SER A 20 18.67 -3.55 -5.68
CA SER A 20 18.28 -2.14 -5.83
C SER A 20 18.75 -1.53 -7.16
N ASN A 21 18.20 -0.38 -7.50
CA ASN A 21 18.81 0.50 -8.47
C ASN A 21 20.18 0.96 -7.96
N LEU A 22 21.08 1.28 -8.90
CA LEU A 22 22.39 1.84 -8.55
C LEU A 22 22.20 3.21 -7.89
N ALA A 23 22.78 3.37 -6.72
CA ALA A 23 22.95 4.67 -6.09
C ALA A 23 24.41 5.14 -6.17
N THR A 24 24.62 6.43 -6.27
CA THR A 24 25.97 7.04 -6.29
C THR A 24 26.01 8.15 -5.25
N ILE A 25 27.02 8.10 -4.39
CA ILE A 25 27.28 9.12 -3.38
C ILE A 25 28.64 9.76 -3.63
N THR A 26 28.77 11.03 -3.31
CA THR A 26 30.01 11.81 -3.46
C THR A 26 30.52 12.35 -2.14
N GLN A 27 29.74 12.21 -1.09
CA GLN A 27 30.05 12.65 0.28
C GLN A 27 29.31 11.77 1.29
N ASP A 28 29.67 11.88 2.55
CA ASP A 28 28.97 11.20 3.64
C ASP A 28 27.53 11.67 3.72
N GLY A 29 26.62 10.73 4.02
CA GLY A 29 25.20 11.03 4.12
C GLY A 29 24.34 9.78 4.06
N THR A 30 23.04 10.00 3.97
CA THR A 30 22.04 8.94 3.80
C THR A 30 21.69 8.79 2.33
N VAL A 31 21.56 7.55 1.88
CA VAL A 31 21.13 7.22 0.52
C VAL A 31 19.89 6.34 0.58
N GLU A 32 18.95 6.59 -0.30
CA GLU A 32 17.78 5.74 -0.49
C GLU A 32 18.05 4.73 -1.60
N LEU A 33 17.82 3.45 -1.31
CA LEU A 33 17.91 2.36 -2.28
C LEU A 33 16.51 1.93 -2.69
N THR A 34 16.24 1.95 -3.99
CA THR A 34 14.94 1.55 -4.54
C THR A 34 15.03 0.18 -5.21
N PHE A 35 14.03 -0.66 -5.01
CA PHE A 35 13.96 -2.05 -5.49
C PHE A 35 12.84 -2.21 -6.53
N ALA A 36 12.93 -1.46 -7.62
CA ALA A 36 11.88 -1.37 -8.62
C ALA A 36 11.60 -2.69 -9.37
N ASN A 37 12.55 -3.60 -9.39
CA ASN A 37 12.43 -4.88 -10.09
C ASN A 37 11.85 -6.00 -9.22
N SER A 38 11.84 -5.83 -7.91
CA SER A 38 11.27 -6.85 -7.03
C SER A 38 9.77 -6.94 -7.24
N LYS A 39 9.30 -8.18 -7.48
CA LYS A 39 7.88 -8.51 -7.65
C LYS A 39 7.38 -9.47 -6.57
N THR A 40 8.14 -9.66 -5.54
CA THR A 40 7.81 -10.58 -4.48
C THR A 40 6.90 -9.93 -3.45
N TYR A 41 5.80 -10.59 -3.15
CA TYR A 41 4.95 -10.24 -2.04
C TYR A 41 5.60 -10.66 -0.72
N VAL A 42 5.71 -9.73 0.20
CA VAL A 42 6.16 -10.01 1.56
C VAL A 42 4.94 -10.07 2.48
N ASP A 43 4.75 -11.23 3.13
CA ASP A 43 3.65 -11.42 4.05
C ASP A 43 3.71 -10.39 5.20
N PRO A 44 2.59 -9.76 5.59
CA PRO A 44 2.55 -8.76 6.66
C PRO A 44 2.99 -9.25 8.04
N SER A 45 3.08 -10.56 8.25
CA SER A 45 3.63 -11.13 9.49
C SER A 45 5.17 -11.11 9.55
N VAL A 46 5.82 -10.94 8.40
CA VAL A 46 7.28 -10.83 8.30
C VAL A 46 7.72 -9.48 8.85
N LYS A 47 8.64 -9.51 9.79
CA LYS A 47 9.14 -8.29 10.47
C LYS A 47 10.54 -7.91 10.03
N GLU A 48 11.32 -8.87 9.59
CA GLU A 48 12.71 -8.69 9.20
C GLU A 48 13.04 -9.53 7.97
N LEU A 49 13.87 -8.99 7.09
CA LEU A 49 14.44 -9.71 5.95
C LEU A 49 15.97 -9.62 5.99
N GLY A 50 16.63 -10.61 5.40
CA GLY A 50 18.06 -10.56 5.15
C GLY A 50 18.36 -9.46 4.11
N ALA A 51 19.39 -8.67 4.37
CA ALA A 51 19.83 -7.64 3.47
C ALA A 51 21.35 -7.59 3.35
N ARG A 52 21.81 -7.17 2.19
CA ARG A 52 23.22 -6.93 1.89
C ARG A 52 23.37 -5.58 1.21
N VAL A 53 24.37 -4.83 1.61
CA VAL A 53 24.81 -3.62 0.91
C VAL A 53 26.25 -3.77 0.48
N ARG A 54 26.55 -3.38 -0.75
CA ARG A 54 27.92 -3.31 -1.26
C ARG A 54 28.22 -1.91 -1.75
N ILE A 55 29.38 -1.39 -1.39
CA ILE A 55 29.89 -0.11 -1.83
C ILE A 55 31.23 -0.30 -2.52
N ALA A 56 31.46 0.38 -3.64
CA ALA A 56 32.77 0.40 -4.32
C ALA A 56 32.96 1.68 -5.14
N LYS A 57 34.20 1.93 -5.52
CA LYS A 57 34.54 3.06 -6.41
C LYS A 57 34.00 2.88 -7.83
N LYS A 58 33.81 1.63 -8.27
CA LYS A 58 33.25 1.30 -9.58
C LYS A 58 32.04 0.41 -9.45
N ALA A 59 30.96 0.75 -10.14
CA ALA A 59 29.72 0.02 -10.09
C ALA A 59 29.86 -1.45 -10.52
N ASN A 60 30.65 -1.71 -11.57
CA ASN A 60 30.84 -3.06 -12.11
C ASN A 60 31.57 -4.03 -11.16
N GLU A 61 32.17 -3.54 -10.08
CA GLU A 61 32.77 -4.39 -9.05
C GLU A 61 31.73 -4.98 -8.08
N ILE A 62 30.52 -4.42 -8.08
CA ILE A 62 29.47 -4.74 -7.09
C ILE A 62 28.11 -5.01 -7.73
N GLU A 63 28.04 -5.31 -9.02
CA GLU A 63 26.78 -5.62 -9.71
C GLU A 63 26.14 -6.93 -9.25
N ASN A 64 26.96 -7.82 -8.67
CA ASN A 64 26.49 -9.08 -8.10
C ASN A 64 26.56 -9.05 -6.58
N PRO A 65 25.69 -9.80 -5.90
CA PRO A 65 25.68 -9.83 -4.44
C PRO A 65 26.96 -10.47 -3.85
N THR A 66 27.69 -11.23 -4.66
CA THR A 66 28.93 -11.92 -4.27
C THR A 66 30.07 -11.55 -5.24
N GLY A 67 31.27 -12.02 -4.92
CA GLY A 67 32.46 -11.78 -5.73
C GLY A 67 33.37 -10.70 -5.13
N MET A 68 34.55 -10.62 -5.67
CA MET A 68 35.59 -9.69 -5.19
C MET A 68 35.34 -8.28 -5.74
N ALA A 69 35.45 -7.28 -4.88
CA ALA A 69 35.62 -5.89 -5.26
C ALA A 69 37.04 -5.43 -4.89
N PHE A 70 37.59 -4.54 -5.68
CA PHE A 70 38.96 -4.02 -5.42
C PHE A 70 38.95 -2.79 -4.49
N SER A 71 37.74 -2.34 -4.13
CA SER A 71 37.53 -1.19 -3.26
C SER A 71 36.22 -1.33 -2.50
N GLY A 72 36.10 -0.57 -1.41
CA GLY A 72 34.88 -0.49 -0.62
C GLY A 72 34.69 -1.65 0.36
N GLU A 73 33.43 -1.98 0.64
CA GLU A 73 33.05 -2.95 1.66
C GLU A 73 31.70 -3.63 1.32
N VAL A 74 31.39 -4.67 2.08
CA VAL A 74 30.10 -5.36 2.07
C VAL A 74 29.61 -5.50 3.50
N GLU A 75 28.34 -5.19 3.69
CA GLU A 75 27.65 -5.31 4.97
C GLU A 75 26.41 -6.21 4.83
N ASP A 76 26.30 -7.19 5.70
CA ASP A 76 25.13 -8.07 5.83
C ASP A 76 24.40 -7.76 7.12
N PHE A 77 23.11 -7.58 7.04
CA PHE A 77 22.27 -7.26 8.19
C PHE A 77 20.84 -7.75 7.98
N LYS A 78 20.03 -7.64 9.02
CA LYS A 78 18.58 -7.77 8.92
C LYS A 78 17.95 -6.41 8.86
N THR A 79 17.16 -6.17 7.84
CA THR A 79 16.37 -4.95 7.73
C THR A 79 14.98 -5.16 8.34
N GLN A 80 14.48 -4.16 9.03
CA GLN A 80 13.09 -4.16 9.51
C GLN A 80 12.14 -3.88 8.35
N ILE A 81 11.01 -4.57 8.37
CA ILE A 81 9.95 -4.41 7.38
C ILE A 81 8.79 -3.66 8.02
N THR A 82 8.32 -2.66 7.32
CA THR A 82 7.09 -1.97 7.64
C THR A 82 6.05 -2.24 6.55
N HIS A 83 4.81 -2.28 6.93
CA HIS A 83 3.70 -2.55 6.03
C HIS A 83 2.70 -1.42 6.11
N PRO A 84 2.06 -1.05 4.99
CA PRO A 84 1.00 -0.05 5.01
C PRO A 84 -0.20 -0.50 5.84
N PRO A 85 -1.06 0.44 6.25
CA PRO A 85 -2.26 0.12 7.00
C PRO A 85 -3.18 -0.86 6.28
N LYS A 86 -3.90 -1.67 7.06
CA LYS A 86 -4.97 -2.53 6.60
C LYS A 86 -6.31 -1.92 6.99
N GLY A 87 -7.27 -1.90 6.06
CA GLY A 87 -8.66 -1.55 6.33
C GLY A 87 -9.56 -2.78 6.35
N GLU A 88 -10.52 -2.80 7.23
CA GLU A 88 -11.55 -3.84 7.34
C GLU A 88 -12.93 -3.18 7.51
N PHE A 89 -13.95 -3.75 6.88
CA PHE A 89 -15.32 -3.27 7.02
C PHE A 89 -16.32 -4.42 6.86
N LYS A 90 -17.57 -4.14 7.19
CA LYS A 90 -18.70 -5.05 6.95
C LYS A 90 -19.53 -4.54 5.78
N GLU A 91 -19.93 -5.45 4.93
CA GLU A 91 -20.89 -5.18 3.87
C GLU A 91 -22.21 -4.64 4.45
N THR A 92 -22.86 -3.80 3.68
CA THR A 92 -24.18 -3.26 4.01
C THR A 92 -25.16 -3.62 2.90
N SER A 93 -26.42 -3.73 3.27
CA SER A 93 -27.53 -3.88 2.33
C SER A 93 -28.70 -2.98 2.77
N GLY A 94 -29.56 -2.63 1.84
CA GLY A 94 -30.70 -1.80 2.13
C GLY A 94 -31.68 -1.66 0.97
N PRO A 95 -32.88 -1.09 1.23
CA PRO A 95 -33.87 -0.84 0.20
C PRO A 95 -33.36 0.13 -0.87
N GLN A 96 -33.94 0.03 -2.07
CA GLN A 96 -33.69 0.95 -3.17
C GLN A 96 -33.83 2.42 -2.73
N ALA A 97 -32.99 3.28 -3.29
CA ALA A 97 -32.93 4.72 -3.00
C ALA A 97 -32.70 5.10 -1.52
N THR A 98 -32.24 4.15 -0.71
CA THR A 98 -31.99 4.38 0.71
C THR A 98 -30.48 4.54 0.96
N LYS A 99 -30.12 5.60 1.67
CA LYS A 99 -28.76 5.85 2.09
C LYS A 99 -28.24 4.71 2.98
N GLN A 100 -27.00 4.30 2.77
CA GLN A 100 -26.30 3.34 3.60
C GLN A 100 -25.02 3.94 4.18
N THR A 101 -24.63 3.43 5.34
CA THR A 101 -23.41 3.85 6.02
C THR A 101 -22.63 2.64 6.49
N ALA A 102 -21.31 2.75 6.45
CA ALA A 102 -20.39 1.75 6.98
C ALA A 102 -19.17 2.45 7.60
N THR A 103 -18.48 1.76 8.49
CA THR A 103 -17.20 2.22 9.04
C THR A 103 -16.11 1.26 8.60
N VAL A 104 -15.05 1.80 8.00
CA VAL A 104 -13.82 1.06 7.70
C VAL A 104 -12.89 1.23 8.88
N THR A 105 -12.57 0.13 9.54
CA THR A 105 -11.60 0.12 10.65
C THR A 105 -10.19 -0.05 10.11
N PHE A 106 -9.31 0.90 10.37
CA PHE A 106 -7.92 0.85 9.94
C PHE A 106 -6.98 0.42 11.05
N THR A 107 -6.02 -0.42 10.70
CA THR A 107 -4.98 -0.91 11.59
C THR A 107 -3.63 -0.69 10.92
N ALA A 108 -2.74 0.05 11.56
CA ALA A 108 -1.36 0.14 11.12
C ALA A 108 -0.63 -1.18 11.37
N ARG A 109 0.38 -1.47 10.56
CA ARG A 109 1.09 -2.74 10.60
C ARG A 109 2.60 -2.53 10.66
N GLY A 110 3.27 -3.40 11.41
CA GLY A 110 4.73 -3.39 11.51
C GLY A 110 5.28 -2.38 12.51
N GLU A 111 6.54 -2.08 12.32
CA GLU A 111 7.32 -1.24 13.23
C GLU A 111 7.42 0.19 12.67
N HIS A 112 7.69 1.15 13.57
CA HIS A 112 8.00 2.50 13.15
C HIS A 112 9.40 2.56 12.52
N LYS A 113 9.52 3.16 11.33
CA LYS A 113 10.77 3.11 10.54
C LYS A 113 11.97 3.83 11.15
N TYR A 114 11.73 4.79 12.05
CA TYR A 114 12.79 5.57 12.66
C TYR A 114 12.93 5.36 14.18
N GLU A 115 11.92 4.81 14.82
CA GLU A 115 11.88 4.63 16.26
C GLU A 115 11.98 3.16 16.62
N ARG A 116 13.15 2.76 17.08
CA ARG A 116 13.40 1.38 17.48
C ARG A 116 12.42 0.95 18.58
N ASN A 117 11.80 -0.21 18.42
CA ASN A 117 10.81 -0.81 19.33
C ASN A 117 9.47 -0.06 19.40
N SER A 118 9.21 0.87 18.51
CA SER A 118 7.90 1.50 18.36
C SER A 118 7.09 0.84 17.26
N LYS A 119 5.78 0.79 17.44
CA LYS A 119 4.85 0.28 16.43
C LYS A 119 4.43 1.39 15.48
N ALA A 120 4.15 1.02 14.24
CA ALA A 120 3.41 1.89 13.34
C ALA A 120 2.00 2.16 13.90
N VAL A 121 1.52 3.38 13.75
CA VAL A 121 0.16 3.80 14.09
C VAL A 121 -0.44 4.59 12.95
N ILE A 122 -1.76 4.63 12.85
CA ILE A 122 -2.43 5.49 11.87
C ILE A 122 -2.10 6.95 12.16
N ASP A 123 -1.71 7.69 11.13
CA ASP A 123 -1.51 9.14 11.23
C ASP A 123 -2.86 9.84 11.03
N GLU A 124 -3.48 10.18 12.16
CA GLU A 124 -4.79 10.83 12.19
C GLU A 124 -4.73 12.30 11.73
N THR A 125 -3.54 12.87 11.55
CA THR A 125 -3.36 14.23 11.03
C THR A 125 -3.47 14.29 9.50
N VAL A 126 -3.38 13.14 8.84
CA VAL A 126 -3.52 13.01 7.39
C VAL A 126 -4.93 12.53 7.05
N GLU A 127 -5.68 13.37 6.33
CA GLU A 127 -7.04 13.04 5.90
C GLU A 127 -7.08 11.83 4.97
N PRO A 128 -8.01 10.88 5.20
CA PRO A 128 -8.23 9.78 4.28
C PRO A 128 -8.74 10.29 2.93
N TYR A 129 -8.54 9.50 1.89
CA TYR A 129 -9.07 9.85 0.58
C TYR A 129 -9.49 8.62 -0.23
N ILE A 130 -10.41 8.85 -1.17
CA ILE A 130 -10.88 7.85 -2.12
C ILE A 130 -9.90 7.78 -3.28
N VAL A 131 -9.69 6.57 -3.78
CA VAL A 131 -8.91 6.29 -4.98
C VAL A 131 -9.86 5.79 -6.06
N ASP A 132 -9.70 6.27 -7.26
CA ASP A 132 -10.45 5.82 -8.42
C ASP A 132 -9.97 4.43 -8.92
N LYS A 133 -10.67 3.90 -9.91
CA LYS A 133 -10.33 2.61 -10.53
C LYS A 133 -8.94 2.54 -11.15
N ASP A 134 -8.33 3.69 -11.44
CA ASP A 134 -7.00 3.80 -12.04
C ASP A 134 -5.90 4.01 -10.99
N GLY A 135 -6.28 4.01 -9.70
CA GLY A 135 -5.36 4.18 -8.58
C GLY A 135 -5.01 5.63 -8.25
N ASN A 136 -5.65 6.59 -8.91
CA ASN A 136 -5.42 8.01 -8.63
C ASN A 136 -6.37 8.51 -7.53
N ARG A 137 -5.98 9.61 -6.87
CA ARG A 137 -6.89 10.28 -5.95
C ARG A 137 -8.15 10.69 -6.70
N ALA A 138 -9.30 10.24 -6.21
CA ALA A 138 -10.58 10.50 -6.86
C ALA A 138 -10.94 12.00 -6.87
N THR A 139 -11.53 12.44 -7.97
CA THR A 139 -12.12 13.78 -8.05
C THR A 139 -13.50 13.74 -7.41
N LEU A 140 -13.75 14.65 -6.49
CA LEU A 140 -15.02 14.79 -5.80
C LEU A 140 -15.85 15.90 -6.41
N ASP A 141 -17.17 15.80 -6.29
CA ASP A 141 -18.08 16.87 -6.65
C ASP A 141 -18.02 18.07 -5.67
N ALA A 142 -18.83 19.11 -5.91
CA ALA A 142 -18.85 20.31 -5.08
C ALA A 142 -19.31 20.06 -3.63
N ASP A 143 -20.04 18.97 -3.40
CA ASP A 143 -20.54 18.55 -2.08
C ASP A 143 -19.61 17.54 -1.39
N GLY A 144 -18.50 17.20 -2.05
CA GLY A 144 -17.49 16.29 -1.54
C GLY A 144 -17.79 14.80 -1.76
N TYR A 145 -18.62 14.47 -2.74
CA TYR A 145 -18.93 13.08 -3.09
C TYR A 145 -18.11 12.62 -4.29
N TYR A 146 -17.69 11.36 -4.22
CA TYR A 146 -17.22 10.61 -5.38
C TYR A 146 -18.41 9.97 -6.09
N VAL A 147 -18.64 10.36 -7.33
CA VAL A 147 -19.80 9.91 -8.11
C VAL A 147 -19.41 8.71 -8.97
N VAL A 148 -20.19 7.63 -8.86
CA VAL A 148 -20.13 6.47 -9.74
C VAL A 148 -21.41 6.46 -10.59
N PRO A 149 -21.32 6.89 -11.85
CA PRO A 149 -22.52 7.03 -12.71
C PRO A 149 -23.28 5.71 -12.84
N GLY A 150 -24.60 5.78 -12.71
CA GLY A 150 -25.49 4.61 -12.79
C GLY A 150 -25.57 3.79 -11.50
N GLN A 151 -24.86 4.15 -10.46
CA GLN A 151 -24.87 3.44 -9.17
C GLN A 151 -25.20 4.37 -8.00
N GLY A 152 -24.50 5.48 -7.87
CA GLY A 152 -24.68 6.39 -6.77
C GLY A 152 -23.44 7.21 -6.46
N LYS A 153 -23.37 7.72 -5.22
CA LYS A 153 -22.25 8.53 -4.78
C LYS A 153 -21.79 8.20 -3.37
N TYR A 154 -20.51 8.37 -3.14
CA TYR A 154 -19.85 8.04 -1.89
C TYR A 154 -19.24 9.27 -1.25
N LYS A 155 -19.34 9.36 0.07
CA LYS A 155 -18.60 10.33 0.87
C LYS A 155 -17.91 9.63 2.01
N ILE A 156 -16.69 10.05 2.32
CA ILE A 156 -15.95 9.55 3.46
C ILE A 156 -15.68 10.66 4.47
N THR A 157 -15.60 10.29 5.73
CA THR A 157 -15.30 11.20 6.84
C THR A 157 -14.33 10.51 7.79
N ALA A 158 -13.25 11.18 8.17
CA ALA A 158 -12.33 10.66 9.17
C ALA A 158 -13.04 10.52 10.54
N ASN A 159 -12.81 9.40 11.21
CA ASN A 159 -13.31 9.10 12.54
C ASN A 159 -12.18 8.52 13.39
N GLY A 160 -11.28 9.40 13.85
CA GLY A 160 -10.01 9.00 14.44
C GLY A 160 -9.18 8.21 13.44
N LYS A 161 -8.73 7.01 13.82
CA LYS A 161 -8.03 6.09 12.93
C LYS A 161 -8.93 5.47 11.84
N ASP A 162 -10.24 5.41 12.09
CA ASP A 162 -11.22 4.78 11.22
C ASP A 162 -11.80 5.79 10.21
N VAL A 163 -12.57 5.29 9.25
CA VAL A 163 -13.20 6.11 8.22
C VAL A 163 -14.67 5.71 8.08
N ASP A 164 -15.54 6.67 8.27
CA ASP A 164 -16.96 6.49 8.01
C ASP A 164 -17.26 6.69 6.53
N VAL A 165 -18.06 5.81 5.97
CA VAL A 165 -18.47 5.81 4.56
C VAL A 165 -19.94 6.00 4.48
N GLU A 166 -20.39 6.95 3.68
CA GLU A 166 -21.78 7.13 3.28
C GLU A 166 -21.92 6.78 1.80
N PHE A 167 -22.91 5.99 1.46
CA PHE A 167 -23.33 5.70 0.09
C PHE A 167 -24.74 6.14 -0.13
N ILE A 168 -24.98 6.95 -1.15
CA ILE A 168 -26.30 7.36 -1.61
C ILE A 168 -26.51 6.76 -2.99
N PRO A 169 -27.32 5.70 -3.13
CA PRO A 169 -27.61 5.10 -4.42
C PRO A 169 -28.43 6.04 -5.29
N GLU A 170 -28.33 5.88 -6.62
CA GLU A 170 -29.29 6.49 -7.54
C GLU A 170 -30.68 5.86 -7.38
N ASP A 171 -31.74 6.63 -7.62
CA ASP A 171 -33.12 6.22 -7.34
C ASP A 171 -33.54 4.90 -8.02
N ASN A 172 -32.95 4.58 -9.14
CA ASN A 172 -33.23 3.37 -9.94
C ASN A 172 -32.15 2.31 -9.83
N PHE A 173 -31.12 2.52 -9.02
CA PHE A 173 -30.07 1.52 -8.87
C PHE A 173 -30.58 0.31 -8.08
N LEU A 174 -30.35 -0.87 -8.67
CA LEU A 174 -30.62 -2.17 -8.05
C LEU A 174 -29.41 -3.07 -8.22
N GLY A 175 -29.13 -3.90 -7.24
CA GLY A 175 -28.02 -4.85 -7.26
C GLY A 175 -26.86 -4.40 -6.40
N THR A 176 -25.68 -4.83 -6.77
CA THR A 176 -24.46 -4.65 -6.00
C THR A 176 -23.62 -3.52 -6.58
N ALA A 177 -23.35 -2.47 -5.80
CA ALA A 177 -22.50 -1.37 -6.21
C ALA A 177 -21.03 -1.81 -6.26
N ASP A 178 -20.22 -1.18 -7.12
CA ASP A 178 -18.78 -1.49 -7.27
C ASP A 178 -17.97 -1.18 -6.01
N GLY A 179 -18.49 -0.32 -5.13
CA GLY A 179 -17.77 0.14 -3.96
C GLY A 179 -16.71 1.19 -4.28
N ILE A 180 -15.86 1.45 -3.30
CA ILE A 180 -14.75 2.41 -3.40
C ILE A 180 -13.50 1.86 -2.74
N SER A 181 -12.35 2.41 -3.15
CA SER A 181 -11.09 2.18 -2.46
C SER A 181 -10.72 3.39 -1.62
N ILE A 182 -10.35 3.17 -0.37
CA ILE A 182 -9.98 4.22 0.57
C ILE A 182 -8.54 4.06 0.99
N ARG A 183 -7.82 5.16 1.09
CA ARG A 183 -6.46 5.20 1.56
C ARG A 183 -6.34 5.92 2.89
N ARG A 184 -5.51 5.37 3.74
CA ARG A 184 -5.16 5.89 5.06
C ARG A 184 -3.65 5.78 5.24
N VAL A 185 -3.03 6.78 5.78
CA VAL A 185 -1.57 6.86 5.98
C VAL A 185 -1.22 6.49 7.41
N ASP A 186 -0.12 5.81 7.62
CA ASP A 186 0.47 5.59 8.92
C ASP A 186 1.58 6.61 9.22
N ASN A 187 2.08 6.61 10.44
CA ASN A 187 3.16 7.49 10.87
C ASN A 187 4.53 7.18 10.24
N ASN A 188 4.62 6.17 9.41
CA ASN A 188 5.77 5.93 8.54
C ASN A 188 5.71 6.75 7.25
N GLY A 189 4.57 7.40 6.99
CA GLY A 189 4.32 8.15 5.78
C GLY A 189 4.19 7.26 4.55
N TYR A 190 3.83 5.98 4.73
CA TYR A 190 3.53 5.10 3.62
C TYR A 190 2.28 5.58 2.94
N ASP A 191 2.55 6.42 2.02
CA ASP A 191 1.61 6.90 1.05
C ASP A 191 1.47 5.81 -0.04
N THR A 192 0.48 5.68 -0.40
CA THR A 192 -0.36 5.17 -1.37
C THR A 192 -0.01 5.36 -2.84
N GLY A 193 0.93 6.17 -3.21
CA GLY A 193 1.38 6.32 -4.58
C GLY A 193 1.94 5.05 -5.22
N TRP A 194 2.07 4.03 -4.44
CA TRP A 194 2.75 2.78 -4.74
C TRP A 194 1.89 1.74 -5.44
N SER A 195 0.66 1.57 -5.03
CA SER A 195 -0.17 0.48 -5.53
C SER A 195 -0.43 0.54 -7.03
N SER A 196 -0.39 1.74 -7.60
CA SER A 196 -0.54 1.92 -9.05
C SER A 196 0.70 1.54 -9.86
N LYS A 197 1.83 1.29 -9.22
CA LYS A 197 3.10 0.98 -9.90
C LYS A 197 3.31 -0.50 -10.21
N PHE A 198 2.42 -1.34 -9.77
CA PHE A 198 2.48 -2.78 -10.03
C PHE A 198 1.20 -3.28 -10.69
N PRO A 199 0.83 -2.71 -11.85
CA PRO A 199 -0.42 -3.06 -12.53
C PRO A 199 -0.47 -4.51 -13.00
N ASP A 200 0.68 -5.15 -13.15
CA ASP A 200 0.81 -6.50 -13.66
C ASP A 200 0.56 -7.58 -12.60
N LYS A 201 0.31 -7.18 -11.38
CA LYS A 201 -0.04 -8.15 -10.36
C LYS A 201 -1.52 -8.42 -10.38
N GLU A 202 -1.81 -9.67 -10.59
CA GLU A 202 -3.13 -10.21 -10.31
C GLU A 202 -3.56 -9.76 -8.92
N PRO A 203 -4.81 -9.31 -8.75
CA PRO A 203 -5.36 -9.10 -7.43
C PRO A 203 -5.14 -10.38 -6.65
N ASN A 204 -4.64 -10.27 -5.45
CA ASN A 204 -4.62 -11.39 -4.56
C ASN A 204 -6.04 -11.95 -4.48
N ILE A 205 -6.15 -13.26 -4.33
CA ILE A 205 -7.42 -13.97 -4.14
C ILE A 205 -8.28 -13.39 -3.00
N ASP A 206 -7.67 -12.64 -2.10
CA ASP A 206 -8.33 -11.95 -0.99
C ASP A 206 -8.81 -10.53 -1.37
N GLY A 207 -8.78 -10.17 -2.66
CA GLY A 207 -9.11 -8.82 -3.13
C GLY A 207 -8.08 -7.76 -2.76
N GLN A 208 -6.92 -8.16 -2.29
CA GLN A 208 -5.81 -7.26 -2.03
C GLN A 208 -5.18 -6.87 -3.35
N LEU A 209 -5.23 -5.60 -3.65
CA LEU A 209 -4.52 -5.06 -4.77
C LEU A 209 -3.06 -4.92 -4.42
N ASN A 210 -2.22 -5.56 -5.21
CA ASN A 210 -0.85 -5.16 -5.28
C ASN A 210 -0.14 -5.03 -3.97
N THR A 211 -0.02 -6.11 -3.32
CA THR A 211 0.66 -6.15 -2.04
C THR A 211 2.17 -6.27 -2.15
N MET A 212 2.70 -6.17 -3.36
CA MET A 212 4.14 -6.24 -3.57
C MET A 212 4.96 -5.21 -2.87
N ASP A 213 4.37 -4.05 -2.77
CA ASP A 213 4.94 -2.96 -2.02
C ASP A 213 4.43 -2.97 -0.57
N GLY A 214 3.75 -4.04 -0.19
CA GLY A 214 3.08 -4.15 1.08
C GLY A 214 1.85 -3.25 1.20
N GLN A 215 1.39 -2.61 0.14
CA GLN A 215 0.24 -1.72 0.21
C GLN A 215 -1.07 -2.48 0.01
N TYR A 216 -1.92 -2.39 0.97
CA TYR A 216 -3.30 -2.82 0.90
C TYR A 216 -4.21 -1.62 0.66
N VAL A 217 -4.96 -1.66 -0.41
CA VAL A 217 -6.04 -0.70 -0.63
C VAL A 217 -7.32 -1.37 -0.19
N PRO A 218 -7.91 -0.99 0.94
CA PRO A 218 -9.19 -1.53 1.34
C PRO A 218 -10.21 -1.08 0.30
N THR A 219 -10.90 -2.05 -0.27
CA THR A 219 -12.05 -1.80 -1.12
C THR A 219 -13.29 -1.97 -0.26
N VAL A 220 -14.09 -0.95 -0.16
CA VAL A 220 -15.45 -1.08 0.36
C VAL A 220 -16.21 -1.81 -0.71
N THR A 221 -16.28 -3.10 -0.60
CA THR A 221 -16.94 -3.96 -1.54
C THR A 221 -18.41 -4.00 -1.32
N PRO A 222 -19.08 -4.65 -2.18
CA PRO A 222 -20.29 -4.14 -2.81
C PRO A 222 -21.37 -3.88 -1.78
N ILE A 223 -21.95 -2.73 -1.88
CA ILE A 223 -23.17 -2.39 -1.17
C ILE A 223 -24.32 -2.98 -1.98
N GLU A 224 -24.97 -4.00 -1.46
CA GLU A 224 -26.13 -4.60 -2.09
C GLU A 224 -27.37 -3.74 -1.82
N ILE A 225 -28.05 -3.38 -2.90
CA ILE A 225 -29.29 -2.60 -2.84
C ILE A 225 -30.45 -3.54 -3.18
N GLU A 226 -31.30 -3.79 -2.19
CA GLU A 226 -32.50 -4.59 -2.36
C GLU A 226 -33.62 -3.79 -3.01
N GLY A 227 -34.33 -4.40 -3.96
CA GLY A 227 -35.52 -3.81 -4.53
C GLY A 227 -36.64 -3.67 -3.50
N VAL A 228 -37.34 -2.57 -3.54
CA VAL A 228 -38.57 -2.41 -2.76
C VAL A 228 -39.70 -3.08 -3.53
N ASP A 229 -40.32 -4.09 -2.97
CA ASP A 229 -41.57 -4.62 -3.51
C ASP A 229 -42.62 -3.49 -3.54
N LYS A 230 -43.15 -3.21 -4.73
CA LYS A 230 -44.18 -2.20 -4.95
C LYS A 230 -45.55 -2.73 -4.54
#